data_54cb2a969e08a32149fa226c7cbab56a
#
_entry.id   54cb2a969e08a32149fa226c7cbab56a
#
_cell.length_a   1.000
_cell.length_b   1.000
_cell.length_c   1.000
_cell.angle_alpha   90.00
_cell.angle_beta   90.00
_cell.angle_gamma   90.00
#
_symmetry.space_group_name_H-M   'P 1'
#
loop_
_entity.id
_entity.type
_entity.pdbx_description
1 polymer ?
#
loop_
_entity_poly.entity_id
_entity_poly.type
_entity_poly.pdbx_seq_one_letter_code
_entity_poly.pdbx_strand_id
1 'polypeptide(L)'
;MFTPVKLGNTTLPPEVLKADKKSCKRYGPCGVGEQALYLNSFFIDRRYYVALESVRRVFKRVAMSKGGFTGKGAFGSIPYLVVEYDGGEKQCNFKHEEDVDNLLAYLSKLCPDLPLQSRKVEQHMAQQRAENARRYLKELTPQAQAERERLEQARAFLEAYTNLARRLSQAAQATGVHDRPN
;
A
#
# COMPACT_ATOMS: atom_id res chain seq x y z
N MET A 1 -23.35 2.54 -33.01
CA MET A 1 -22.52 2.52 -31.80
C MET A 1 -22.17 1.06 -31.52
N PHE A 2 -20.89 0.68 -31.54
CA PHE A 2 -20.51 -0.73 -31.36
C PHE A 2 -20.77 -1.20 -29.93
N THR A 3 -21.40 -2.35 -29.79
CA THR A 3 -21.52 -3.03 -28.50
C THR A 3 -20.15 -3.55 -28.09
N PRO A 4 -19.66 -3.24 -26.89
CA PRO A 4 -18.38 -3.76 -26.42
C PRO A 4 -18.40 -5.27 -26.26
N VAL A 5 -17.28 -5.91 -26.56
CA VAL A 5 -17.10 -7.35 -26.39
C VAL A 5 -16.71 -7.64 -24.94
N LYS A 6 -17.36 -8.62 -24.35
CA LYS A 6 -17.08 -9.05 -22.98
C LYS A 6 -15.70 -9.70 -22.84
N LEU A 7 -15.01 -9.33 -21.76
CA LEU A 7 -13.86 -10.05 -21.20
C LEU A 7 -14.20 -10.45 -19.76
N GLY A 8 -13.70 -11.59 -19.31
CA GLY A 8 -14.02 -12.13 -17.99
C GLY A 8 -15.35 -12.87 -17.91
N ASN A 9 -15.74 -13.25 -16.71
CA ASN A 9 -16.87 -14.16 -16.48
C ASN A 9 -18.20 -13.42 -16.31
N THR A 10 -18.19 -12.21 -15.71
CA THR A 10 -19.41 -11.44 -15.44
C THR A 10 -19.96 -10.77 -16.71
N THR A 11 -21.25 -10.96 -16.95
CA THR A 11 -21.98 -10.36 -18.08
C THR A 11 -22.90 -9.26 -17.57
N LEU A 12 -22.71 -8.04 -18.05
CA LEU A 12 -23.62 -6.93 -17.75
C LEU A 12 -24.79 -6.91 -18.75
N PRO A 13 -26.02 -6.54 -18.31
CA PRO A 13 -27.15 -6.35 -19.20
C PRO A 13 -26.82 -5.30 -20.28
N PRO A 14 -27.29 -5.50 -21.54
CA PRO A 14 -26.95 -4.59 -22.66
C PRO A 14 -27.35 -3.13 -22.42
N GLU A 15 -28.46 -2.92 -21.72
CA GLU A 15 -28.96 -1.56 -21.40
C GLU A 15 -28.06 -0.86 -20.38
N VAL A 16 -27.66 -1.57 -19.33
CA VAL A 16 -26.70 -1.10 -18.31
C VAL A 16 -25.37 -0.76 -18.97
N LEU A 17 -24.87 -1.68 -19.80
CA LEU A 17 -23.60 -1.51 -20.50
C LEU A 17 -23.63 -0.30 -21.45
N LYS A 18 -24.77 -0.04 -22.14
CA LYS A 18 -24.91 1.09 -23.03
C LYS A 18 -24.94 2.42 -22.26
N ALA A 19 -25.66 2.47 -21.14
CA ALA A 19 -25.72 3.63 -20.26
C ALA A 19 -24.36 3.93 -19.64
N ASP A 20 -23.73 2.92 -19.04
CA ASP A 20 -22.42 3.01 -18.39
C ASP A 20 -21.31 3.44 -19.36
N LYS A 21 -21.31 2.88 -20.59
CA LYS A 21 -20.35 3.29 -21.64
C LYS A 21 -20.54 4.75 -22.09
N LYS A 22 -21.77 5.26 -22.04
CA LYS A 22 -22.08 6.65 -22.43
C LYS A 22 -21.58 7.63 -21.36
N SER A 23 -21.73 7.29 -20.08
CA SER A 23 -21.32 8.13 -18.94
C SER A 23 -19.87 7.91 -18.52
N CYS A 24 -19.17 6.86 -19.02
CA CYS A 24 -17.83 6.54 -18.60
C CYS A 24 -16.83 7.68 -18.81
N LYS A 25 -15.94 7.90 -17.86
CA LYS A 25 -14.80 8.81 -18.01
C LYS A 25 -13.75 8.18 -18.93
N ARG A 26 -13.31 8.99 -19.90
CA ARG A 26 -12.33 8.58 -20.90
C ARG A 26 -10.93 8.93 -20.45
N TYR A 27 -10.00 7.99 -20.65
CA TYR A 27 -8.59 8.14 -20.42
C TYR A 27 -7.85 7.52 -21.61
N GLY A 28 -7.40 8.36 -22.53
CA GLY A 28 -6.84 7.88 -23.80
C GLY A 28 -7.79 6.89 -24.51
N PRO A 29 -7.32 5.70 -24.90
CA PRO A 29 -8.11 4.70 -25.62
C PRO A 29 -9.04 3.88 -24.72
N CYS A 30 -8.93 4.01 -23.40
CA CYS A 30 -9.73 3.31 -22.40
C CYS A 30 -10.79 4.22 -21.76
N GLY A 31 -11.62 3.66 -20.89
CA GLY A 31 -12.61 4.40 -20.12
C GLY A 31 -13.03 3.64 -18.87
N VAL A 32 -13.41 4.37 -17.83
CA VAL A 32 -13.89 3.81 -16.56
C VAL A 32 -15.33 4.25 -16.35
N GLY A 33 -16.24 3.30 -16.32
CA GLY A 33 -17.64 3.48 -15.93
C GLY A 33 -17.85 3.13 -14.47
N GLU A 34 -19.10 3.21 -14.02
CA GLU A 34 -19.48 2.79 -12.66
C GLU A 34 -19.55 1.27 -12.51
N GLN A 35 -19.85 0.56 -13.62
CA GLN A 35 -20.02 -0.90 -13.62
C GLN A 35 -18.92 -1.64 -14.36
N ALA A 36 -18.23 -0.97 -15.30
CA ALA A 36 -17.26 -1.63 -16.16
C ALA A 36 -16.05 -0.75 -16.50
N LEU A 37 -14.92 -1.45 -16.69
CA LEU A 37 -13.71 -0.91 -17.29
C LEU A 37 -13.72 -1.20 -18.79
N TYR A 38 -13.60 -0.17 -19.61
CA TYR A 38 -13.60 -0.27 -21.07
C TYR A 38 -12.18 -0.21 -21.60
N LEU A 39 -11.81 -1.22 -22.38
CA LEU A 39 -10.46 -1.43 -22.88
C LEU A 39 -10.43 -1.38 -24.40
N ASN A 40 -9.32 -0.92 -24.96
CA ASN A 40 -9.15 -0.84 -26.40
C ASN A 40 -8.82 -2.20 -27.04
N SER A 41 -9.09 -2.32 -28.34
CA SER A 41 -8.40 -3.24 -29.22
C SER A 41 -7.28 -2.51 -29.95
N PHE A 42 -6.59 -3.20 -30.86
CA PHE A 42 -5.50 -2.61 -31.62
C PHE A 42 -5.92 -1.34 -32.42
N PHE A 43 -7.15 -1.33 -32.95
CA PHE A 43 -7.65 -0.24 -33.80
C PHE A 43 -8.89 0.48 -33.25
N ILE A 44 -9.53 -0.05 -32.21
CA ILE A 44 -10.83 0.47 -31.74
C ILE A 44 -10.77 0.75 -30.26
N ASP A 45 -10.98 2.02 -29.88
CA ASP A 45 -11.10 2.46 -28.50
C ASP A 45 -12.32 1.83 -27.83
N ARG A 46 -12.16 1.42 -26.57
CA ARG A 46 -13.24 0.88 -25.74
C ARG A 46 -14.02 -0.23 -26.45
N ARG A 47 -13.28 -1.11 -27.16
CA ARG A 47 -13.86 -2.26 -27.88
C ARG A 47 -14.30 -3.34 -26.91
N TYR A 48 -13.56 -3.54 -25.82
CA TYR A 48 -13.82 -4.55 -24.82
C TYR A 48 -14.34 -3.93 -23.54
N TYR A 49 -15.03 -4.73 -22.73
CA TYR A 49 -15.36 -4.36 -21.36
C TYR A 49 -15.05 -5.51 -20.40
N VAL A 50 -14.69 -5.15 -19.18
CA VAL A 50 -14.56 -6.04 -18.03
C VAL A 50 -15.44 -5.45 -16.94
N ALA A 51 -16.38 -6.24 -16.39
CA ALA A 51 -17.14 -5.80 -15.22
C ALA A 51 -16.20 -5.58 -14.05
N LEU A 52 -16.37 -4.48 -13.28
CA LEU A 52 -15.46 -4.14 -12.18
C LEU A 52 -15.33 -5.27 -11.15
N GLU A 53 -16.39 -6.04 -10.90
CA GLU A 53 -16.38 -7.24 -10.05
C GLU A 53 -15.41 -8.33 -10.52
N SER A 54 -15.20 -8.43 -11.86
CA SER A 54 -14.30 -9.41 -12.47
C SER A 54 -12.85 -8.92 -12.54
N VAL A 55 -12.59 -7.65 -12.24
CA VAL A 55 -11.24 -7.09 -12.24
C VAL A 55 -10.52 -7.52 -10.98
N ARG A 56 -9.34 -8.12 -11.12
CA ARG A 56 -8.50 -8.61 -10.02
C ARG A 56 -7.37 -7.67 -9.69
N ARG A 57 -6.82 -7.00 -10.71
CA ARG A 57 -5.68 -6.11 -10.56
C ARG A 57 -5.59 -5.18 -11.76
N VAL A 58 -5.19 -3.94 -11.54
CA VAL A 58 -4.89 -2.98 -12.61
C VAL A 58 -3.60 -2.26 -12.27
N PHE A 59 -2.65 -2.20 -13.20
CA PHE A 59 -1.40 -1.51 -12.94
C PHE A 59 -0.77 -0.95 -14.22
N LYS A 60 0.09 0.03 -14.02
CA LYS A 60 0.91 0.61 -15.09
C LYS A 60 2.16 -0.23 -15.30
N ARG A 61 2.50 -0.42 -16.56
CA ARG A 61 3.78 -0.98 -17.01
C ARG A 61 4.36 -0.05 -18.07
N VAL A 62 5.62 0.28 -17.96
CA VAL A 62 6.34 1.04 -18.99
C VAL A 62 7.30 0.10 -19.67
N ALA A 63 7.16 -0.07 -21.00
CA ALA A 63 8.12 -0.80 -21.80
C ALA A 63 9.04 0.21 -22.51
N MET A 64 10.35 -0.05 -22.48
CA MET A 64 11.30 0.70 -23.28
C MET A 64 11.31 0.13 -24.68
N SER A 65 10.95 0.94 -25.67
CA SER A 65 11.16 0.62 -27.08
C SER A 65 12.66 0.74 -27.37
N LYS A 66 13.31 -0.36 -27.75
CA LYS A 66 14.64 -0.28 -28.38
C LYS A 66 14.42 0.37 -29.74
N GLY A 67 14.90 1.62 -29.90
CA GLY A 67 14.75 2.40 -31.12
C GLY A 67 15.17 1.60 -32.35
N GLY A 68 14.30 1.69 -33.36
CA GLY A 68 14.45 0.94 -34.59
C GLY A 68 15.68 1.34 -35.39
N PHE A 69 16.01 0.46 -36.27
CA PHE A 69 16.76 0.40 -37.52
C PHE A 69 17.76 1.50 -37.92
N THR A 70 17.85 2.65 -37.31
CA THR A 70 18.73 3.76 -37.71
C THR A 70 19.81 4.15 -36.70
N GLY A 71 20.22 3.28 -35.78
CA GLY A 71 21.43 3.47 -34.96
C GLY A 71 21.52 4.76 -34.09
N LYS A 72 20.62 5.70 -34.24
CA LYS A 72 20.47 6.91 -33.41
C LYS A 72 19.26 6.75 -32.52
N GLY A 73 19.42 5.94 -31.44
CA GLY A 73 18.32 5.49 -30.59
C GLY A 73 17.67 6.60 -29.81
N ALA A 74 16.52 7.08 -30.26
CA ALA A 74 15.55 7.66 -29.37
C ALA A 74 14.86 6.51 -28.62
N PHE A 75 15.19 6.28 -27.37
CA PHE A 75 14.48 5.35 -26.49
C PHE A 75 13.10 5.97 -26.17
N GLY A 76 12.07 5.46 -26.79
CA GLY A 76 10.69 5.83 -26.43
C GLY A 76 10.17 4.94 -25.31
N SER A 77 9.62 5.52 -24.27
CA SER A 77 8.82 4.78 -23.29
C SER A 77 7.41 4.60 -23.82
N ILE A 78 6.89 3.38 -23.80
CA ILE A 78 5.51 3.08 -24.15
C ILE A 78 4.79 2.70 -22.88
N PRO A 79 3.85 3.54 -22.40
CA PRO A 79 3.06 3.21 -21.23
C PRO A 79 1.93 2.23 -21.59
N TYR A 80 1.77 1.21 -20.77
CA TYR A 80 0.72 0.21 -20.85
C TYR A 80 -0.13 0.23 -19.58
N LEU A 81 -1.43 0.12 -19.76
CA LEU A 81 -2.33 -0.31 -18.70
C LEU A 81 -2.47 -1.83 -18.80
N VAL A 82 -2.19 -2.52 -17.71
CA VAL A 82 -2.35 -3.97 -17.59
C VAL A 82 -3.54 -4.23 -16.68
N VAL A 83 -4.51 -5.01 -17.15
CA VAL A 83 -5.72 -5.38 -16.43
C VAL A 83 -5.76 -6.90 -16.31
N GLU A 84 -5.60 -7.40 -15.10
CA GLU A 84 -5.84 -8.81 -14.76
C GLU A 84 -7.30 -8.97 -14.35
N TYR A 85 -7.99 -9.92 -14.93
CA TYR A 85 -9.40 -10.20 -14.65
C TYR A 85 -9.65 -11.72 -14.60
N ASP A 86 -10.84 -12.12 -14.21
CA ASP A 86 -11.24 -13.53 -14.22
C ASP A 86 -11.20 -14.10 -15.64
N GLY A 87 -10.21 -14.93 -15.91
CA GLY A 87 -10.01 -15.57 -17.20
C GLY A 87 -8.85 -15.03 -18.03
N GLY A 88 -8.10 -14.02 -17.54
CA GLY A 88 -6.91 -13.59 -18.26
C GLY A 88 -6.35 -12.20 -17.91
N GLU A 89 -5.51 -11.74 -18.79
CA GLU A 89 -4.86 -10.43 -18.74
C GLU A 89 -5.08 -9.69 -20.06
N LYS A 90 -5.30 -8.39 -19.98
CA LYS A 90 -5.36 -7.51 -21.15
C LYS A 90 -4.40 -6.35 -20.97
N GLN A 91 -3.57 -6.10 -21.99
CA GLN A 91 -2.67 -4.96 -22.05
C GLN A 91 -3.22 -3.93 -23.04
N CYS A 92 -3.21 -2.68 -22.64
CA CYS A 92 -3.67 -1.55 -23.43
C CYS A 92 -2.54 -0.51 -23.55
N ASN A 93 -2.18 -0.16 -24.77
CA ASN A 93 -1.14 0.84 -25.04
C ASN A 93 -1.74 2.24 -24.90
N PHE A 94 -0.97 3.13 -24.29
CA PHE A 94 -1.33 4.53 -24.20
C PHE A 94 -0.31 5.40 -24.93
N LYS A 95 -0.78 6.53 -25.43
CA LYS A 95 0.08 7.51 -26.05
C LYS A 95 0.78 8.40 -25.00
N HIS A 96 0.06 8.71 -23.93
CA HIS A 96 0.53 9.55 -22.84
C HIS A 96 0.49 8.77 -21.53
N GLU A 97 1.54 8.87 -20.75
CA GLU A 97 1.66 8.19 -19.46
C GLU A 97 0.68 8.77 -18.43
N GLU A 98 0.43 10.07 -18.50
CA GLU A 98 -0.51 10.81 -17.66
C GLU A 98 -1.94 10.25 -17.72
N ASP A 99 -2.38 9.77 -18.90
CA ASP A 99 -3.71 9.18 -19.07
C ASP A 99 -3.84 7.89 -18.23
N VAL A 100 -2.76 7.09 -18.16
CA VAL A 100 -2.72 5.88 -17.33
C VAL A 100 -2.76 6.25 -15.85
N ASP A 101 -1.97 7.23 -15.44
CA ASP A 101 -1.90 7.67 -14.05
C ASP A 101 -3.24 8.25 -13.58
N ASN A 102 -3.88 9.06 -14.41
CA ASN A 102 -5.22 9.62 -14.15
C ASN A 102 -6.29 8.52 -14.06
N LEU A 103 -6.20 7.50 -14.92
CA LEU A 103 -7.10 6.34 -14.89
C LEU A 103 -6.92 5.55 -13.57
N LEU A 104 -5.70 5.27 -13.17
CA LEU A 104 -5.40 4.57 -11.92
C LEU A 104 -5.83 5.38 -10.69
N ALA A 105 -5.60 6.69 -10.69
CA ALA A 105 -6.05 7.58 -9.63
C ALA A 105 -7.58 7.64 -9.50
N TYR A 106 -8.29 7.52 -10.63
CA TYR A 106 -9.75 7.43 -10.60
C TYR A 106 -10.24 6.07 -10.10
N LEU A 107 -9.62 4.98 -10.55
CA LEU A 107 -9.93 3.63 -10.07
C LEU A 107 -9.68 3.46 -8.56
N SER A 108 -8.62 4.08 -8.01
CA SER A 108 -8.34 4.03 -6.57
C SER A 108 -9.45 4.67 -5.73
N LYS A 109 -10.16 5.66 -6.27
CA LYS A 109 -11.31 6.30 -5.61
C LYS A 109 -12.59 5.48 -5.75
N LEU A 110 -12.78 4.86 -6.91
CA LEU A 110 -13.98 4.07 -7.22
C LEU A 110 -13.94 2.68 -6.55
N CYS A 111 -12.77 2.06 -6.55
CA CYS A 111 -12.53 0.72 -6.02
C CYS A 111 -11.29 0.73 -5.10
N PRO A 112 -11.42 1.17 -3.83
CA PRO A 112 -10.27 1.30 -2.92
C PRO A 112 -9.54 -0.02 -2.65
N ASP A 113 -10.25 -1.14 -2.70
CA ASP A 113 -9.71 -2.47 -2.43
C ASP A 113 -9.01 -3.11 -3.64
N LEU A 114 -9.09 -2.47 -4.81
CA LEU A 114 -8.49 -3.00 -6.03
C LEU A 114 -6.97 -2.78 -6.02
N PRO A 115 -6.15 -3.85 -6.14
CA PRO A 115 -4.70 -3.71 -6.22
C PRO A 115 -4.28 -2.98 -7.50
N LEU A 116 -3.59 -1.84 -7.35
CA LEU A 116 -3.14 -0.99 -8.46
C LEU A 116 -1.64 -1.08 -8.74
N GLN A 117 -0.98 -2.09 -8.19
CA GLN A 117 0.43 -2.35 -8.37
C GLN A 117 0.67 -3.78 -8.88
N SER A 118 1.76 -3.99 -9.62
CA SER A 118 2.15 -5.34 -10.03
C SER A 118 2.56 -6.19 -8.82
N ARG A 119 2.37 -7.50 -8.91
CA ARG A 119 2.75 -8.45 -7.83
C ARG A 119 4.21 -8.33 -7.43
N LYS A 120 5.10 -8.08 -8.41
CA LYS A 120 6.54 -7.90 -8.13
C LYS A 120 6.82 -6.67 -7.28
N VAL A 121 6.14 -5.56 -7.56
CA VAL A 121 6.28 -4.31 -6.78
C VAL A 121 5.73 -4.51 -5.37
N GLU A 122 4.57 -5.16 -5.22
CA GLU A 122 4.02 -5.47 -3.89
C GLU A 122 4.95 -6.35 -3.06
N GLN A 123 5.50 -7.41 -3.66
CA GLN A 123 6.46 -8.29 -2.99
C GLN A 123 7.71 -7.53 -2.56
N HIS A 124 8.26 -6.70 -3.43
CA HIS A 124 9.43 -5.89 -3.11
C HIS A 124 9.16 -4.91 -1.97
N MET A 125 8.02 -4.21 -2.00
CA MET A 125 7.64 -3.31 -0.91
C MET A 125 7.37 -4.04 0.41
N ALA A 126 6.77 -5.23 0.36
CA ALA A 126 6.57 -6.07 1.54
C ALA A 126 7.91 -6.52 2.15
N GLN A 127 8.87 -6.92 1.31
CA GLN A 127 10.22 -7.27 1.76
C GLN A 127 10.94 -6.08 2.39
N GLN A 128 10.89 -4.91 1.76
CA GLN A 128 11.49 -3.68 2.32
C GLN A 128 10.86 -3.29 3.66
N ARG A 129 9.53 -3.38 3.79
CA ARG A 129 8.84 -3.12 5.07
C ARG A 129 9.29 -4.09 6.16
N ALA A 130 9.39 -5.38 5.83
CA ALA A 130 9.85 -6.41 6.77
C ALA A 130 11.31 -6.18 7.19
N GLU A 131 12.17 -5.80 6.26
CA GLU A 131 13.58 -5.49 6.55
C GLU A 131 13.72 -4.23 7.41
N ASN A 132 12.99 -3.16 7.09
CA ASN A 132 12.97 -1.95 7.89
C ASN A 132 12.44 -2.21 9.31
N ALA A 133 11.38 -3.00 9.45
CA ALA A 133 10.86 -3.39 10.76
C ALA A 133 11.89 -4.19 11.58
N ARG A 134 12.62 -5.12 10.95
CA ARG A 134 13.72 -5.86 11.61
C ARG A 134 14.85 -4.94 12.05
N ARG A 135 15.23 -3.96 11.22
CA ARG A 135 16.26 -2.97 11.56
C ARG A 135 15.81 -2.13 12.75
N TYR A 136 14.60 -1.61 12.73
CA TYR A 136 14.02 -0.82 13.82
C TYR A 136 13.99 -1.59 15.14
N LEU A 137 13.61 -2.86 15.12
CA LEU A 137 13.64 -3.72 16.31
C LEU A 137 15.06 -3.94 16.86
N LYS A 138 16.06 -4.07 15.98
CA LYS A 138 17.46 -4.19 16.40
C LYS A 138 17.98 -2.90 17.06
N GLU A 139 17.54 -1.75 16.60
CA GLU A 139 17.93 -0.44 17.16
C GLU A 139 17.24 -0.15 18.51
N LEU A 140 16.00 -0.59 18.69
CA LEU A 140 15.24 -0.45 19.94
C LEU A 140 15.73 -1.37 21.06
N THR A 141 16.25 -2.53 20.75
CA THR A 141 16.67 -3.53 21.76
C THR A 141 17.74 -3.00 22.72
N PRO A 142 18.82 -2.31 22.30
CA PRO A 142 19.79 -1.74 23.21
C PRO A 142 19.24 -0.62 24.09
N GLN A 143 18.34 0.23 23.54
CA GLN A 143 17.69 1.31 24.30
C GLN A 143 16.77 0.75 25.38
N ALA A 144 15.97 -0.26 25.06
CA ALA A 144 15.09 -0.92 26.00
C ALA A 144 15.87 -1.64 27.13
N GLN A 145 17.05 -2.20 26.83
CA GLN A 145 17.95 -2.77 27.84
C GLN A 145 18.50 -1.69 28.76
N ALA A 146 18.99 -0.59 28.21
CA ALA A 146 19.51 0.53 29.00
C ALA A 146 18.45 1.15 29.92
N GLU A 147 17.20 1.26 29.48
CA GLU A 147 16.10 1.74 30.32
C GLU A 147 15.76 0.74 31.46
N ARG A 148 15.79 -0.55 31.21
CA ARG A 148 15.59 -1.57 32.25
C ARG A 148 16.68 -1.49 33.32
N GLU A 149 17.94 -1.39 32.92
CA GLU A 149 19.07 -1.24 33.84
C GLU A 149 18.92 0.02 34.71
N ARG A 150 18.51 1.14 34.11
CA ARG A 150 18.24 2.38 34.88
C ARG A 150 17.12 2.22 35.90
N LEU A 151 16.05 1.53 35.52
CA LEU A 151 14.91 1.26 36.41
C LEU A 151 15.30 0.31 37.56
N GLU A 152 16.12 -0.68 37.29
CA GLU A 152 16.63 -1.59 38.33
C GLU A 152 17.54 -0.85 39.32
N GLN A 153 18.44 -0.01 38.83
CA GLN A 153 19.28 0.84 39.67
C GLN A 153 18.46 1.81 40.52
N ALA A 154 17.43 2.43 39.97
CA ALA A 154 16.54 3.32 40.71
C ALA A 154 15.75 2.58 41.79
N ARG A 155 15.28 1.36 41.53
CA ARG A 155 14.62 0.51 42.52
C ARG A 155 15.55 0.13 43.66
N ALA A 156 16.76 -0.32 43.35
CA ALA A 156 17.77 -0.67 44.35
C ALA A 156 18.11 0.53 45.26
N PHE A 157 18.22 1.74 44.68
CA PHE A 157 18.43 2.98 45.44
C PHE A 157 17.25 3.27 46.38
N LEU A 158 16.02 3.16 45.92
CA LEU A 158 14.81 3.37 46.74
C LEU A 158 14.71 2.36 47.89
N GLU A 159 15.03 1.10 47.63
CA GLU A 159 15.05 0.06 48.68
C GLU A 159 16.12 0.35 49.73
N ALA A 160 17.31 0.73 49.33
CA ALA A 160 18.39 1.16 50.26
C ALA A 160 17.98 2.36 51.10
N TYR A 161 17.34 3.34 50.48
CA TYR A 161 16.85 4.54 51.19
C TYR A 161 15.75 4.20 52.18
N THR A 162 14.79 3.34 51.79
CA THR A 162 13.70 2.90 52.67
C THR A 162 14.23 2.11 53.85
N ASN A 163 15.23 1.26 53.64
CA ASN A 163 15.87 0.50 54.71
C ASN A 163 16.64 1.40 55.68
N LEU A 164 17.33 2.45 55.17
CA LEU A 164 17.99 3.44 56.01
C LEU A 164 16.99 4.24 56.86
N ALA A 165 15.92 4.73 56.23
CA ALA A 165 14.84 5.43 56.94
C ALA A 165 14.24 4.59 58.05
N ARG A 166 14.01 3.28 57.80
CA ARG A 166 13.48 2.35 58.81
C ARG A 166 14.45 2.17 59.99
N ARG A 167 15.76 2.05 59.69
CA ARG A 167 16.81 1.96 60.73
C ARG A 167 16.87 3.21 61.58
N LEU A 168 16.79 4.40 61.01
CA LEU A 168 16.77 5.67 61.70
C LEU A 168 15.55 5.83 62.60
N SER A 169 14.35 5.42 62.11
CA SER A 169 13.13 5.42 62.92
C SER A 169 13.22 4.49 64.12
N GLN A 170 13.78 3.29 63.94
CA GLN A 170 14.01 2.35 65.04
C GLN A 170 15.01 2.86 66.06
N ALA A 171 16.11 3.50 65.63
CA ALA A 171 17.09 4.09 66.51
C ALA A 171 16.50 5.30 67.31
N ALA A 172 15.68 6.13 66.66
CA ALA A 172 14.99 7.23 67.32
C ALA A 172 13.99 6.76 68.40
N GLN A 173 13.28 5.65 68.13
CA GLN A 173 12.39 5.05 69.12
C GLN A 173 13.16 4.43 70.30
N ALA A 174 14.31 3.84 70.06
CA ALA A 174 15.14 3.26 71.13
C ALA A 174 15.77 4.30 72.06
N THR A 175 16.08 5.49 71.52
CA THR A 175 16.61 6.61 72.35
C THR A 175 15.57 7.38 73.11
N GLY A 176 14.30 7.39 72.65
CA GLY A 176 13.18 8.09 73.28
C GLY A 176 12.61 7.40 74.53
N VAL A 177 13.07 6.21 74.92
CA VAL A 177 12.56 5.45 76.07
C VAL A 177 13.30 5.82 77.41
N HIS A 178 14.30 6.70 77.35
CA HIS A 178 15.14 7.02 78.52
C HIS A 178 14.87 8.37 79.17
N ASP A 179 13.92 9.16 78.69
CA ASP A 179 13.50 10.41 79.34
C ASP A 179 12.10 10.27 79.97
N ARG A 180 12.04 9.59 81.12
CA ARG A 180 10.95 9.78 82.10
C ARG A 180 11.57 10.55 83.30
N PRO A 181 11.16 11.81 83.55
CA PRO A 181 11.50 12.44 84.80
C PRO A 181 10.69 11.80 85.94
N ASN A 182 11.38 11.51 87.02
CA ASN A 182 10.78 11.24 88.34
C ASN A 182 9.91 12.39 88.82
#